data_ae92967d82eed9096cfcc7a4fb71bbd8
#
_entry.id   ae92967d82eed9096cfcc7a4fb71bbd8
#
_cell.length_a   1.000
_cell.length_b   1.000
_cell.length_c   1.000
_cell.angle_alpha   90.00
_cell.angle_beta   90.00
_cell.angle_gamma   90.00
#
_symmetry.space_group_name_H-M   'P 1'
#
loop_
_entity.id
_entity.type
_entity.pdbx_description
1 polymer ?
#
loop_
_entity_poly.entity_id
_entity_poly.type
_entity_poly.pdbx_seq_one_letter_code
_entity_poly.pdbx_strand_id
1 'polypeptide(L)'
;MENRREFLIKSALGAAGLVAAPAWLKGAPAIVSSYNKANSLINGVQVGCITYSFRSMPDQSAEATLGYVKECGISAIELMGDPAETFAGMPKNPVDFREFFPLMRKERNNEVMTDDEKKKMADFRAQSESYAKEVSQWRSGVDMKKFEQVRKMYKDAGVSIYAFKPSVFGMEATDADITYGMKAAKALGASHVTLEHPSNDAHTLRLGKLGEKNGMSVGYHGHEQETFTFWDTALAQSKRNGMNLDAGHYIAAGNTDLIQLIEKNHKRILSMHTKDRQTPANGKGNLVWGSGDTPIPQLLQMMKKNKYKFPATIELEYRVPDGSTPVQEVQKCVEFCRKALA
;
A
#
# COMPACT_ATOMS: atom_id res chain seq x y z
N MET A 1 -32.69 -21.70 36.68
CA MET A 1 -31.44 -20.97 36.38
C MET A 1 -30.33 -21.99 36.42
N GLU A 2 -29.86 -22.41 35.25
CA GLU A 2 -28.71 -23.33 35.18
C GLU A 2 -27.45 -22.65 35.69
N ASN A 3 -26.70 -23.35 36.52
CA ASN A 3 -25.54 -22.84 37.21
C ASN A 3 -24.36 -22.75 36.20
N ARG A 4 -23.60 -21.66 36.22
CA ARG A 4 -22.42 -21.42 35.35
C ARG A 4 -21.44 -22.60 35.26
N ARG A 5 -21.40 -23.41 36.29
CA ARG A 5 -20.57 -24.60 36.36
C ARG A 5 -21.10 -25.75 35.48
N GLU A 6 -22.41 -25.91 35.36
CA GLU A 6 -23.02 -26.94 34.47
C GLU A 6 -22.91 -26.55 33.00
N PHE A 7 -22.96 -25.28 32.67
CA PHE A 7 -22.74 -24.78 31.33
C PHE A 7 -21.30 -25.02 30.83
N LEU A 8 -20.29 -24.84 31.72
CA LEU A 8 -18.87 -25.13 31.41
C LEU A 8 -18.59 -26.61 31.28
N ILE A 9 -19.26 -27.46 32.07
CA ILE A 9 -19.10 -28.94 31.99
C ILE A 9 -19.74 -29.45 30.69
N LYS A 10 -20.88 -28.97 30.29
CA LYS A 10 -21.54 -29.36 29.03
C LYS A 10 -20.75 -28.86 27.79
N SER A 11 -20.08 -27.70 27.90
CA SER A 11 -19.17 -27.17 26.86
C SER A 11 -17.86 -27.95 26.75
N ALA A 12 -17.31 -28.47 27.88
CA ALA A 12 -16.10 -29.28 27.89
C ALA A 12 -16.32 -30.70 27.38
N LEU A 13 -17.50 -31.30 27.61
CA LEU A 13 -17.87 -32.62 27.07
C LEU A 13 -18.13 -32.61 25.57
N GLY A 14 -18.52 -31.47 25.01
CA GLY A 14 -18.64 -31.25 23.55
C GLY A 14 -17.30 -31.23 22.83
N ALA A 15 -16.20 -30.85 23.52
CA ALA A 15 -14.87 -30.81 22.94
C ALA A 15 -14.11 -32.14 22.93
N ALA A 16 -14.45 -33.09 23.83
CA ALA A 16 -13.81 -34.39 23.91
C ALA A 16 -14.38 -35.43 22.92
N GLY A 17 -15.53 -35.14 22.29
CA GLY A 17 -16.19 -36.05 21.33
C GLY A 17 -15.68 -35.96 19.89
N LEU A 18 -14.68 -35.13 19.60
CA LEU A 18 -14.22 -34.80 18.21
C LEU A 18 -13.18 -35.79 17.64
N VAL A 19 -12.80 -36.87 18.35
CA VAL A 19 -11.79 -37.83 17.88
C VAL A 19 -12.35 -38.91 16.95
N ALA A 20 -13.67 -39.01 16.78
CA ALA A 20 -14.33 -39.98 15.90
C ALA A 20 -15.51 -39.40 15.10
N ALA A 21 -15.39 -38.20 14.58
CA ALA A 21 -16.46 -37.57 13.79
C ALA A 21 -16.50 -38.10 12.36
N PRO A 22 -17.68 -38.47 11.83
CA PRO A 22 -17.83 -38.90 10.43
C PRO A 22 -17.39 -37.84 9.43
N ALA A 23 -17.04 -38.26 8.20
CA ALA A 23 -16.41 -37.43 7.15
C ALA A 23 -17.14 -36.11 6.79
N TRP A 24 -18.43 -35.97 7.11
CA TRP A 24 -19.22 -34.75 6.88
C TRP A 24 -18.87 -33.59 7.83
N LEU A 25 -18.21 -33.85 8.97
CA LEU A 25 -17.69 -32.79 9.86
C LEU A 25 -16.35 -32.18 9.41
N LYS A 26 -15.71 -32.74 8.38
CA LYS A 26 -14.48 -32.15 7.79
C LYS A 26 -14.70 -30.79 7.11
N GLY A 27 -15.96 -30.38 6.86
CA GLY A 27 -16.29 -29.05 6.34
C GLY A 27 -16.37 -27.94 7.40
N ALA A 28 -16.49 -28.28 8.69
CA ALA A 28 -16.63 -27.29 9.76
C ALA A 28 -15.41 -26.34 9.88
N PRO A 29 -14.15 -26.78 9.78
CA PRO A 29 -13.00 -25.89 9.78
C PRO A 29 -12.98 -24.92 8.59
N ALA A 30 -13.42 -25.36 7.41
CA ALA A 30 -13.48 -24.50 6.22
C ALA A 30 -14.60 -23.46 6.33
N ILE A 31 -15.73 -23.81 6.92
CA ILE A 31 -16.83 -22.87 7.17
C ILE A 31 -16.39 -21.83 8.21
N VAL A 32 -15.81 -22.24 9.34
CA VAL A 32 -15.30 -21.31 10.37
C VAL A 32 -14.21 -20.42 9.81
N SER A 33 -13.29 -20.95 8.98
CA SER A 33 -12.25 -20.14 8.35
C SER A 33 -12.82 -19.15 7.31
N SER A 34 -13.95 -19.49 6.64
CA SER A 34 -14.59 -18.58 5.69
C SER A 34 -15.32 -17.41 6.37
N TYR A 35 -15.89 -17.63 7.56
CA TYR A 35 -16.52 -16.56 8.35
C TYR A 35 -15.50 -15.56 8.93
N ASN A 36 -14.24 -15.96 9.09
CA ASN A 36 -13.17 -15.09 9.60
C ASN A 36 -12.30 -14.43 8.52
N LYS A 37 -12.68 -14.54 7.24
CA LYS A 37 -11.97 -13.83 6.17
C LYS A 37 -12.31 -12.35 6.20
N ALA A 38 -11.27 -11.51 6.17
CA ALA A 38 -11.45 -10.08 6.01
C ALA A 38 -12.29 -9.77 4.75
N ASN A 39 -13.22 -8.83 4.88
CA ASN A 39 -14.02 -8.36 3.74
C ASN A 39 -14.20 -6.85 3.82
N SER A 40 -13.53 -6.17 2.93
CA SER A 40 -13.62 -4.71 2.77
C SER A 40 -14.25 -4.29 1.43
N LEU A 41 -14.98 -5.21 0.76
CA LEU A 41 -15.90 -4.86 -0.31
C LEU A 41 -17.22 -4.37 0.32
N ILE A 42 -17.39 -3.06 0.39
CA ILE A 42 -18.52 -2.41 1.09
C ILE A 42 -19.46 -1.83 0.05
N ASN A 43 -20.68 -2.39 -0.06
CA ASN A 43 -21.73 -1.96 -0.98
C ASN A 43 -21.24 -1.73 -2.42
N GLY A 44 -20.33 -2.60 -2.90
CA GLY A 44 -19.79 -2.57 -4.27
C GLY A 44 -18.54 -1.71 -4.45
N VAL A 45 -18.08 -1.02 -3.41
CA VAL A 45 -16.80 -0.28 -3.39
C VAL A 45 -15.73 -1.11 -2.68
N GLN A 46 -14.64 -1.43 -3.36
CA GLN A 46 -13.50 -2.06 -2.73
C GLN A 46 -12.72 -1.01 -1.91
N VAL A 47 -12.80 -1.12 -0.59
CA VAL A 47 -11.92 -0.37 0.31
C VAL A 47 -10.62 -1.16 0.43
N GLY A 48 -9.50 -0.51 0.12
CA GLY A 48 -8.16 -1.06 0.23
C GLY A 48 -7.34 -0.34 1.29
N CYS A 49 -6.09 -0.76 1.45
CA CYS A 49 -5.11 -0.05 2.26
C CYS A 49 -3.73 -0.19 1.62
N ILE A 50 -2.96 0.90 1.56
CA ILE A 50 -1.53 0.80 1.27
C ILE A 50 -0.78 0.41 2.55
N THR A 51 0.11 -0.58 2.46
CA THR A 51 0.81 -1.10 3.66
C THR A 51 1.80 -0.10 4.27
N TYR A 52 2.13 0.99 3.56
CA TYR A 52 2.82 2.15 4.13
C TYR A 52 2.11 2.73 5.37
N SER A 53 0.80 2.54 5.48
CA SER A 53 0.01 2.92 6.66
C SER A 53 0.52 2.27 7.95
N PHE A 54 1.22 1.15 7.86
CA PHE A 54 1.79 0.40 8.99
C PHE A 54 3.30 0.64 9.20
N ARG A 55 3.90 1.65 8.55
CA ARG A 55 5.36 1.92 8.56
C ARG A 55 5.98 2.11 9.94
N SER A 56 5.19 2.50 10.94
CA SER A 56 5.65 2.66 12.32
C SER A 56 5.42 1.43 13.21
N MET A 57 4.84 0.35 12.67
CA MET A 57 4.74 -0.91 13.38
C MET A 57 6.12 -1.57 13.50
N PRO A 58 6.39 -2.28 14.61
CA PRO A 58 7.75 -2.77 14.89
C PRO A 58 8.22 -3.88 13.94
N ASP A 59 7.31 -4.71 13.45
CA ASP A 59 7.61 -5.81 12.52
C ASP A 59 7.05 -5.48 11.14
N GLN A 60 7.92 -5.41 10.14
CA GLN A 60 7.62 -5.09 8.75
C GLN A 60 7.69 -6.34 7.85
N SER A 61 7.73 -7.54 8.42
CA SER A 61 7.70 -8.79 7.65
C SER A 61 6.38 -8.94 6.87
N ALA A 62 6.40 -9.76 5.83
CA ALA A 62 5.20 -10.04 5.05
C ALA A 62 4.10 -10.69 5.91
N GLU A 63 4.47 -11.52 6.85
CA GLU A 63 3.57 -12.20 7.79
C GLU A 63 2.94 -11.23 8.78
N ALA A 64 3.74 -10.35 9.40
CA ALA A 64 3.25 -9.33 10.34
C ALA A 64 2.34 -8.32 9.62
N THR A 65 2.76 -7.85 8.44
CA THR A 65 1.96 -6.95 7.61
C THR A 65 0.60 -7.57 7.26
N LEU A 66 0.56 -8.86 6.90
CA LEU A 66 -0.70 -9.58 6.69
C LEU A 66 -1.55 -9.62 7.97
N GLY A 67 -0.92 -9.81 9.13
CA GLY A 67 -1.58 -9.76 10.43
C GLY A 67 -2.30 -8.42 10.64
N TYR A 68 -1.59 -7.30 10.47
CA TYR A 68 -2.15 -5.95 10.61
C TYR A 68 -3.33 -5.70 9.65
N VAL A 69 -3.18 -6.09 8.38
CA VAL A 69 -4.22 -5.97 7.35
C VAL A 69 -5.48 -6.73 7.75
N LYS A 70 -5.34 -7.97 8.22
CA LYS A 70 -6.47 -8.80 8.68
C LYS A 70 -7.15 -8.22 9.91
N GLU A 71 -6.38 -7.73 10.88
CA GLU A 71 -6.91 -7.10 12.08
C GLU A 71 -7.73 -5.84 11.76
N CYS A 72 -7.35 -5.10 10.71
CA CYS A 72 -8.14 -3.98 10.19
C CYS A 72 -9.39 -4.42 9.41
N GLY A 73 -9.58 -5.70 9.13
CA GLY A 73 -10.69 -6.19 8.31
C GLY A 73 -10.56 -5.87 6.82
N ILE A 74 -9.34 -5.54 6.34
CA ILE A 74 -9.03 -5.21 4.95
C ILE A 74 -8.82 -6.49 4.13
N SER A 75 -9.43 -6.57 2.95
CA SER A 75 -9.33 -7.71 2.02
C SER A 75 -8.61 -7.41 0.70
N ALA A 76 -8.11 -6.18 0.52
CA ALA A 76 -7.38 -5.77 -0.68
C ALA A 76 -6.32 -4.73 -0.33
N ILE A 77 -5.11 -4.87 -0.86
CA ILE A 77 -3.99 -3.99 -0.50
C ILE A 77 -3.17 -3.53 -1.69
N GLU A 78 -2.57 -2.36 -1.54
CA GLU A 78 -1.35 -1.94 -2.23
C GLU A 78 -0.16 -2.29 -1.35
N LEU A 79 0.67 -3.23 -1.81
CA LEU A 79 1.79 -3.77 -1.04
C LEU A 79 3.06 -2.97 -1.32
N MET A 80 3.69 -2.44 -0.27
CA MET A 80 5.04 -1.88 -0.35
C MET A 80 6.06 -2.96 -0.72
N GLY A 81 7.21 -2.56 -1.30
CA GLY A 81 8.26 -3.47 -1.72
C GLY A 81 8.83 -4.30 -0.59
N ASP A 82 9.25 -3.63 0.47
CA ASP A 82 10.06 -4.23 1.55
C ASP A 82 9.51 -5.53 2.15
N PRO A 83 8.21 -5.66 2.50
CA PRO A 83 7.69 -6.91 3.04
C PRO A 83 7.87 -8.10 2.08
N ALA A 84 7.55 -7.91 0.79
CA ALA A 84 7.63 -8.98 -0.19
C ALA A 84 9.08 -9.27 -0.63
N GLU A 85 9.89 -8.24 -0.80
CA GLU A 85 11.30 -8.35 -1.23
C GLU A 85 12.15 -8.97 -0.13
N THR A 86 11.93 -8.60 1.15
CA THR A 86 12.58 -9.21 2.31
C THR A 86 12.20 -10.70 2.44
N PHE A 87 10.91 -11.03 2.29
CA PHE A 87 10.46 -12.43 2.26
C PHE A 87 11.14 -13.22 1.13
N ALA A 88 11.37 -12.59 -0.01
CA ALA A 88 12.06 -13.20 -1.15
C ALA A 88 13.59 -13.32 -0.95
N GLY A 89 14.13 -12.79 0.15
CA GLY A 89 15.54 -12.87 0.51
C GLY A 89 16.37 -11.68 0.02
N MET A 90 15.76 -10.50 -0.13
CA MET A 90 16.50 -9.28 -0.41
C MET A 90 17.53 -9.00 0.69
N PRO A 91 18.77 -8.64 0.34
CA PRO A 91 19.79 -8.26 1.31
C PRO A 91 19.30 -7.15 2.25
N LYS A 92 19.74 -7.22 3.51
CA LYS A 92 19.40 -6.18 4.50
C LYS A 92 20.22 -4.93 4.22
N ASN A 93 19.56 -3.77 4.22
CA ASN A 93 20.26 -2.49 4.08
C ASN A 93 21.19 -2.26 5.29
N PRO A 94 22.50 -2.06 5.08
CA PRO A 94 23.46 -1.84 6.17
C PRO A 94 23.42 -0.43 6.75
N VAL A 95 22.79 0.53 6.06
CA VAL A 95 22.77 1.94 6.48
C VAL A 95 21.86 2.13 7.69
N ASP A 96 22.41 2.68 8.77
CA ASP A 96 21.57 3.16 9.88
C ASP A 96 20.92 4.51 9.53
N PHE A 97 19.67 4.46 9.13
CA PHE A 97 18.91 5.65 8.74
C PHE A 97 18.69 6.67 9.88
N ARG A 98 18.75 6.24 11.15
CA ARG A 98 18.64 7.17 12.29
C ARG A 98 19.83 8.11 12.36
N GLU A 99 21.01 7.60 12.00
CA GLU A 99 22.23 8.39 11.94
C GLU A 99 22.39 9.12 10.60
N PHE A 100 21.96 8.49 9.49
CA PHE A 100 22.07 9.04 8.14
C PHE A 100 21.19 10.27 7.92
N PHE A 101 19.91 10.23 8.28
CA PHE A 101 18.97 11.31 7.97
C PHE A 101 19.32 12.67 8.63
N PRO A 102 19.78 12.74 9.91
CA PRO A 102 20.23 14.00 10.48
C PRO A 102 21.40 14.62 9.70
N LEU A 103 22.38 13.81 9.28
CA LEU A 103 23.53 14.29 8.51
C LEU A 103 23.14 14.74 7.11
N MET A 104 22.28 13.97 6.42
CA MET A 104 21.74 14.35 5.12
C MET A 104 20.97 15.68 5.20
N ARG A 105 20.19 15.91 6.30
CA ARG A 105 19.48 17.17 6.50
C ARG A 105 20.43 18.34 6.71
N LYS A 106 21.49 18.17 7.51
CA LYS A 106 22.55 19.20 7.67
C LYS A 106 23.16 19.59 6.32
N GLU A 107 23.55 18.59 5.55
CA GLU A 107 24.14 18.81 4.22
C GLU A 107 23.19 19.55 3.27
N ARG A 108 21.92 19.13 3.21
CA ARG A 108 20.89 19.77 2.38
C ARG A 108 20.63 21.24 2.77
N ASN A 109 20.73 21.54 4.06
CA ASN A 109 20.54 22.89 4.58
C ASN A 109 21.81 23.74 4.54
N ASN A 110 22.92 23.22 3.99
CA ASN A 110 24.24 23.85 4.00
C ASN A 110 24.73 24.20 5.42
N GLU A 111 24.35 23.41 6.42
CA GLU A 111 24.84 23.56 7.79
C GLU A 111 26.29 23.08 7.89
N VAL A 112 27.09 23.68 8.81
CA VAL A 112 28.46 23.29 9.03
C VAL A 112 28.52 21.87 9.58
N MET A 113 29.26 21.00 8.89
CA MET A 113 29.52 19.63 9.32
C MET A 113 30.96 19.52 9.84
N THR A 114 31.17 18.80 10.94
CA THR A 114 32.50 18.43 11.42
C THR A 114 33.18 17.44 10.46
N ASP A 115 34.49 17.27 10.58
CA ASP A 115 35.21 16.31 9.71
C ASP A 115 34.82 14.87 9.98
N ASP A 116 34.47 14.53 11.23
CA ASP A 116 33.87 13.20 11.56
C ASP A 116 32.48 13.00 10.93
N GLU A 117 31.63 14.02 10.93
CA GLU A 117 30.32 13.95 10.26
C GLU A 117 30.48 13.81 8.74
N LYS A 118 31.42 14.52 8.12
CA LYS A 118 31.70 14.37 6.68
C LYS A 118 32.20 12.96 6.35
N LYS A 119 33.13 12.43 7.18
CA LYS A 119 33.64 11.07 7.02
C LYS A 119 32.52 10.06 7.14
N LYS A 120 31.69 10.17 8.18
CA LYS A 120 30.52 9.30 8.38
C LYS A 120 29.53 9.34 7.21
N MET A 121 29.29 10.54 6.64
CA MET A 121 28.46 10.69 5.46
C MET A 121 29.05 10.01 4.23
N ALA A 122 30.38 10.09 4.04
CA ALA A 122 31.09 9.37 2.97
C ALA A 122 30.98 7.85 3.14
N ASP A 123 31.12 7.34 4.37
CA ASP A 123 30.95 5.92 4.69
C ASP A 123 29.51 5.43 4.39
N PHE A 124 28.50 6.21 4.76
CA PHE A 124 27.09 5.88 4.42
C PHE A 124 26.82 5.86 2.91
N ARG A 125 27.44 6.77 2.15
CA ARG A 125 27.34 6.77 0.69
C ARG A 125 27.98 5.53 0.08
N ALA A 126 29.17 5.16 0.54
CA ALA A 126 29.86 3.96 0.10
C ALA A 126 29.06 2.69 0.42
N GLN A 127 28.48 2.60 1.64
CA GLN A 127 27.59 1.51 2.03
C GLN A 127 26.33 1.46 1.14
N SER A 128 25.70 2.60 0.87
CA SER A 128 24.52 2.69 0.00
C SER A 128 24.82 2.24 -1.42
N GLU A 129 25.98 2.64 -1.97
CA GLU A 129 26.41 2.24 -3.31
C GLU A 129 26.70 0.74 -3.39
N SER A 130 27.38 0.19 -2.38
CA SER A 130 27.63 -1.25 -2.28
C SER A 130 26.33 -2.04 -2.18
N TYR A 131 25.42 -1.59 -1.32
CA TYR A 131 24.11 -2.20 -1.15
C TYR A 131 23.28 -2.15 -2.44
N ALA A 132 23.28 -1.05 -3.17
CA ALA A 132 22.56 -0.94 -4.45
C ALA A 132 23.05 -1.98 -5.47
N LYS A 133 24.37 -2.23 -5.53
CA LYS A 133 24.95 -3.28 -6.39
C LYS A 133 24.52 -4.68 -5.96
N GLU A 134 24.55 -4.96 -4.65
CA GLU A 134 24.12 -6.25 -4.09
C GLU A 134 22.65 -6.51 -4.36
N VAL A 135 21.78 -5.51 -4.15
CA VAL A 135 20.34 -5.61 -4.44
C VAL A 135 20.08 -5.81 -5.94
N SER A 136 20.78 -5.10 -6.83
CA SER A 136 20.64 -5.29 -8.28
C SER A 136 21.06 -6.71 -8.70
N GLN A 137 22.12 -7.24 -8.12
CA GLN A 137 22.54 -8.63 -8.34
C GLN A 137 21.50 -9.61 -7.84
N TRP A 138 20.95 -9.42 -6.64
CA TRP A 138 19.87 -10.23 -6.09
C TRP A 138 18.63 -10.20 -7.00
N ARG A 139 18.20 -9.02 -7.46
CA ARG A 139 17.06 -8.86 -8.39
C ARG A 139 17.23 -9.65 -9.68
N SER A 140 18.47 -9.75 -10.19
CA SER A 140 18.75 -10.47 -11.42
C SER A 140 18.59 -11.99 -11.29
N GLY A 141 18.72 -12.53 -10.07
CA GLY A 141 18.71 -13.97 -9.79
C GLY A 141 17.54 -14.48 -8.93
N VAL A 142 16.73 -13.58 -8.37
CA VAL A 142 15.65 -13.99 -7.44
C VAL A 142 14.57 -14.83 -8.14
N ASP A 143 14.19 -15.95 -7.51
CA ASP A 143 13.09 -16.80 -8.00
C ASP A 143 11.72 -16.15 -7.72
N MET A 144 10.98 -15.87 -8.80
CA MET A 144 9.62 -15.31 -8.73
C MET A 144 8.64 -16.18 -7.92
N LYS A 145 8.91 -17.49 -7.73
CA LYS A 145 8.14 -18.36 -6.86
C LYS A 145 8.08 -17.86 -5.41
N LYS A 146 9.07 -17.09 -4.94
CA LYS A 146 9.03 -16.46 -3.62
C LYS A 146 7.89 -15.46 -3.51
N PHE A 147 7.67 -14.65 -4.54
CA PHE A 147 6.55 -13.71 -4.61
C PHE A 147 5.21 -14.44 -4.79
N GLU A 148 5.18 -15.55 -5.52
CA GLU A 148 3.98 -16.41 -5.59
C GLU A 148 3.63 -17.02 -4.23
N GLN A 149 4.62 -17.34 -3.38
CA GLN A 149 4.40 -17.78 -2.00
C GLN A 149 3.74 -16.67 -1.16
N VAL A 150 4.23 -15.42 -1.25
CA VAL A 150 3.58 -14.27 -0.61
C VAL A 150 2.13 -14.12 -1.10
N ARG A 151 1.92 -14.14 -2.42
CA ARG A 151 0.56 -14.12 -3.00
C ARG A 151 -0.33 -15.21 -2.43
N LYS A 152 0.19 -16.44 -2.33
CA LYS A 152 -0.57 -17.57 -1.80
C LYS A 152 -0.94 -17.34 -0.34
N MET A 153 0.00 -16.91 0.50
CA MET A 153 -0.19 -16.63 1.92
C MET A 153 -1.30 -15.57 2.12
N TYR A 154 -1.25 -14.47 1.38
CA TYR A 154 -2.26 -13.40 1.46
C TYR A 154 -3.61 -13.90 0.94
N LYS A 155 -3.65 -14.57 -0.21
CA LYS A 155 -4.87 -15.12 -0.80
C LYS A 155 -5.56 -16.14 0.11
N ASP A 156 -4.81 -17.04 0.76
CA ASP A 156 -5.34 -18.03 1.69
C ASP A 156 -5.98 -17.34 2.91
N ALA A 157 -5.45 -16.20 3.32
CA ALA A 157 -6.01 -15.35 4.36
C ALA A 157 -7.19 -14.47 3.90
N GLY A 158 -7.56 -14.51 2.62
CA GLY A 158 -8.65 -13.71 2.04
C GLY A 158 -8.27 -12.29 1.67
N VAL A 159 -6.95 -12.00 1.52
CA VAL A 159 -6.43 -10.70 1.13
C VAL A 159 -5.89 -10.76 -0.30
N SER A 160 -6.32 -9.83 -1.15
CA SER A 160 -5.80 -9.66 -2.51
C SER A 160 -4.77 -8.53 -2.57
N ILE A 161 -3.70 -8.72 -3.33
CA ILE A 161 -2.72 -7.68 -3.63
C ILE A 161 -3.09 -7.11 -5.00
N TYR A 162 -3.65 -5.89 -5.06
CA TYR A 162 -4.03 -5.26 -6.32
C TYR A 162 -2.94 -4.40 -6.93
N ALA A 163 -2.04 -3.85 -6.10
CA ALA A 163 -0.90 -3.04 -6.54
C ALA A 163 0.36 -3.41 -5.76
N PHE A 164 1.52 -3.15 -6.38
CA PHE A 164 2.83 -3.37 -5.78
C PHE A 164 3.69 -2.11 -5.96
N LYS A 165 4.28 -1.60 -4.86
CA LYS A 165 5.09 -0.38 -4.81
C LYS A 165 6.53 -0.67 -4.38
N PRO A 166 7.36 -1.30 -5.22
CA PRO A 166 8.79 -1.46 -4.95
C PRO A 166 9.57 -0.21 -5.34
N SER A 167 10.77 -0.03 -4.78
CA SER A 167 11.61 1.15 -5.03
C SER A 167 12.47 1.05 -6.30
N VAL A 168 11.98 0.39 -7.37
CA VAL A 168 12.78 0.07 -8.58
C VAL A 168 12.40 0.88 -9.82
N PHE A 169 11.50 1.84 -9.70
CA PHE A 169 10.96 2.57 -10.84
C PHE A 169 11.52 4.00 -10.98
N GLY A 170 12.59 4.33 -10.23
CA GLY A 170 13.23 5.64 -10.31
C GLY A 170 13.94 5.87 -11.66
N MET A 171 14.30 7.12 -11.92
CA MET A 171 14.95 7.53 -13.17
C MET A 171 16.27 6.82 -13.43
N GLU A 172 17.03 6.55 -12.39
CA GLU A 172 18.34 5.88 -12.44
C GLU A 172 18.24 4.35 -12.53
N ALA A 173 17.04 3.79 -12.40
CA ALA A 173 16.85 2.35 -12.49
C ALA A 173 17.13 1.83 -13.91
N THR A 174 17.75 0.65 -14.00
CA THR A 174 17.95 -0.03 -15.28
C THR A 174 16.64 -0.62 -15.79
N ASP A 175 16.55 -0.90 -17.11
CA ASP A 175 15.39 -1.62 -17.67
C ASP A 175 15.25 -3.03 -17.09
N ALA A 176 16.35 -3.63 -16.64
CA ALA A 176 16.35 -4.92 -15.96
C ALA A 176 15.69 -4.82 -14.58
N ASP A 177 16.04 -3.81 -13.78
CA ASP A 177 15.41 -3.57 -12.47
C ASP A 177 13.92 -3.23 -12.60
N ILE A 178 13.55 -2.38 -13.56
CA ILE A 178 12.15 -2.06 -13.84
C ILE A 178 11.37 -3.33 -14.25
N THR A 179 11.97 -4.14 -15.12
CA THR A 179 11.38 -5.40 -15.56
C THR A 179 11.24 -6.41 -14.41
N TYR A 180 12.22 -6.46 -13.50
CA TYR A 180 12.13 -7.24 -12.27
C TYR A 180 10.90 -6.81 -11.44
N GLY A 181 10.74 -5.52 -11.15
CA GLY A 181 9.61 -5.02 -10.37
C GLY A 181 8.26 -5.37 -10.98
N MET A 182 8.14 -5.30 -12.33
CA MET A 182 6.93 -5.70 -13.04
C MET A 182 6.67 -7.21 -12.99
N LYS A 183 7.72 -8.05 -13.05
CA LYS A 183 7.61 -9.50 -12.91
C LYS A 183 7.21 -9.89 -11.48
N ALA A 184 7.80 -9.25 -10.47
CA ALA A 184 7.45 -9.46 -9.06
C ALA A 184 5.98 -9.08 -8.80
N ALA A 185 5.52 -7.93 -9.32
CA ALA A 185 4.12 -7.53 -9.24
C ALA A 185 3.18 -8.59 -9.86
N LYS A 186 3.55 -9.13 -11.01
CA LYS A 186 2.77 -10.19 -11.68
C LYS A 186 2.74 -11.47 -10.86
N ALA A 187 3.85 -11.88 -10.27
CA ALA A 187 3.93 -13.05 -9.39
C ALA A 187 3.09 -12.86 -8.11
N LEU A 188 3.08 -11.66 -7.53
CA LEU A 188 2.21 -11.27 -6.43
C LEU A 188 0.72 -11.24 -6.82
N GLY A 189 0.39 -11.24 -8.11
CA GLY A 189 -0.97 -11.14 -8.64
C GLY A 189 -1.52 -9.72 -8.70
N ALA A 190 -0.65 -8.72 -8.57
CA ALA A 190 -1.01 -7.32 -8.73
C ALA A 190 -1.40 -6.99 -10.18
N SER A 191 -2.37 -6.12 -10.36
CA SER A 191 -2.79 -5.62 -11.68
C SER A 191 -1.92 -4.48 -12.19
N HIS A 192 -1.25 -3.78 -11.28
CA HIS A 192 -0.39 -2.64 -11.59
C HIS A 192 0.72 -2.46 -10.55
N VAL A 193 1.75 -1.75 -10.96
CA VAL A 193 2.76 -1.19 -10.08
C VAL A 193 2.47 0.28 -9.83
N THR A 194 2.92 0.80 -8.69
CA THR A 194 2.78 2.22 -8.36
C THR A 194 4.12 2.84 -8.04
N LEU A 195 4.27 4.10 -8.36
CA LEU A 195 5.44 4.91 -8.05
C LEU A 195 5.05 6.39 -7.99
N GLU A 196 5.90 7.20 -7.37
CA GLU A 196 5.80 8.65 -7.43
C GLU A 196 5.94 9.13 -8.89
N HIS A 197 5.09 10.04 -9.33
CA HIS A 197 5.16 10.57 -10.70
C HIS A 197 6.52 11.27 -10.88
N PRO A 198 7.35 10.82 -11.84
CA PRO A 198 8.73 11.29 -11.95
C PRO A 198 8.85 12.73 -12.45
N SER A 199 7.74 13.39 -12.85
CA SER A 199 7.73 14.69 -13.50
C SER A 199 8.72 14.77 -14.69
N ASN A 200 8.87 13.65 -15.41
CA ASN A 200 9.76 13.48 -16.55
C ASN A 200 9.08 12.65 -17.64
N ASP A 201 8.73 13.29 -18.74
CA ASP A 201 7.96 12.69 -19.82
C ASP A 201 8.71 11.56 -20.54
N ALA A 202 10.03 11.66 -20.65
CA ALA A 202 10.83 10.59 -21.26
C ALA A 202 10.80 9.32 -20.39
N HIS A 203 10.80 9.49 -19.06
CA HIS A 203 10.76 8.37 -18.13
C HIS A 203 9.36 7.74 -18.07
N THR A 204 8.27 8.53 -18.06
CA THR A 204 6.91 7.98 -18.13
C THR A 204 6.64 7.23 -19.45
N LEU A 205 7.20 7.72 -20.57
CA LEU A 205 7.17 6.99 -21.85
C LEU A 205 7.94 5.66 -21.78
N ARG A 206 9.14 5.67 -21.15
CA ARG A 206 9.97 4.47 -20.94
C ARG A 206 9.22 3.44 -20.09
N LEU A 207 8.65 3.85 -18.97
CA LEU A 207 7.87 2.98 -18.07
C LEU A 207 6.64 2.41 -18.77
N GLY A 208 5.93 3.22 -19.56
CA GLY A 208 4.79 2.80 -20.35
C GLY A 208 5.15 1.70 -21.37
N LYS A 209 6.27 1.88 -22.12
CA LYS A 209 6.78 0.87 -23.06
C LYS A 209 7.17 -0.43 -22.36
N LEU A 210 7.86 -0.34 -21.21
CA LEU A 210 8.20 -1.52 -20.42
C LEU A 210 6.96 -2.19 -19.84
N GLY A 211 5.95 -1.41 -19.46
CA GLY A 211 4.65 -1.90 -19.04
C GLY A 211 3.93 -2.68 -20.15
N GLU A 212 3.96 -2.20 -21.39
CA GLU A 212 3.42 -2.90 -22.57
C GLU A 212 4.14 -4.23 -22.79
N LYS A 213 5.48 -4.22 -22.79
CA LYS A 213 6.32 -5.41 -22.97
C LYS A 213 6.06 -6.48 -21.90
N ASN A 214 5.85 -6.08 -20.66
CA ASN A 214 5.67 -6.99 -19.52
C ASN A 214 4.19 -7.30 -19.21
N GLY A 215 3.24 -6.65 -19.89
CA GLY A 215 1.82 -6.79 -19.64
C GLY A 215 1.38 -6.22 -18.30
N MET A 216 2.09 -5.19 -17.77
CA MET A 216 1.88 -4.58 -16.47
C MET A 216 1.47 -3.11 -16.62
N SER A 217 0.46 -2.67 -15.86
CA SER A 217 0.09 -1.25 -15.82
C SER A 217 0.94 -0.50 -14.79
N VAL A 218 1.12 0.81 -15.00
CA VAL A 218 1.95 1.69 -14.18
C VAL A 218 1.09 2.83 -13.67
N GLY A 219 0.87 2.87 -12.36
CA GLY A 219 0.09 3.89 -11.67
C GLY A 219 0.99 4.99 -11.11
N TYR A 220 0.82 6.21 -11.59
CA TYR A 220 1.59 7.36 -11.14
C TYR A 220 0.88 8.06 -10.01
N HIS A 221 1.55 8.11 -8.85
CA HIS A 221 1.12 8.81 -7.66
C HIS A 221 1.61 10.26 -7.69
N GLY A 222 0.80 11.18 -7.26
CA GLY A 222 1.17 12.57 -7.11
C GLY A 222 1.08 13.02 -5.66
N HIS A 223 1.67 14.17 -5.39
CA HIS A 223 1.59 14.89 -4.12
C HIS A 223 0.97 16.27 -4.36
N GLU A 224 1.44 17.31 -3.64
CA GLU A 224 0.91 18.66 -3.74
C GLU A 224 1.29 19.39 -5.05
N GLN A 225 1.98 18.73 -5.98
CA GLN A 225 2.21 19.22 -7.35
C GLN A 225 1.07 18.83 -8.31
N GLU A 226 0.08 18.07 -7.84
CA GLU A 226 -1.05 17.64 -8.66
C GLU A 226 -1.88 18.82 -9.19
N THR A 227 -2.26 18.71 -10.46
CA THR A 227 -3.20 19.60 -11.15
C THR A 227 -4.17 18.79 -11.98
N PHE A 228 -5.20 19.41 -12.55
CA PHE A 228 -6.17 18.74 -13.41
C PHE A 228 -5.55 18.04 -14.63
N THR A 229 -4.37 18.50 -15.08
CA THR A 229 -3.66 17.98 -16.26
C THR A 229 -2.36 17.25 -15.92
N PHE A 230 -2.06 17.07 -14.64
CA PHE A 230 -0.78 16.53 -14.17
C PHE A 230 -0.41 15.16 -14.80
N TRP A 231 -1.39 14.32 -15.08
CA TRP A 231 -1.16 12.99 -15.67
C TRP A 231 -1.34 12.96 -17.20
N ASP A 232 -1.82 14.02 -17.83
CA ASP A 232 -2.28 13.99 -19.24
C ASP A 232 -1.18 13.47 -20.19
N THR A 233 0.07 13.93 -20.07
CA THR A 233 1.18 13.46 -20.90
C THR A 233 1.43 11.96 -20.71
N ALA A 234 1.57 11.51 -19.46
CA ALA A 234 1.82 10.10 -19.18
C ALA A 234 0.68 9.21 -19.70
N LEU A 235 -0.57 9.64 -19.53
CA LEU A 235 -1.75 8.90 -20.01
C LEU A 235 -1.82 8.84 -21.53
N ALA A 236 -1.37 9.88 -22.24
CA ALA A 236 -1.32 9.92 -23.70
C ALA A 236 -0.23 9.00 -24.29
N GLN A 237 0.87 8.80 -23.56
CA GLN A 237 2.04 8.05 -24.02
C GLN A 237 1.83 6.54 -24.11
N SER A 238 1.02 5.94 -23.21
CA SER A 238 0.76 4.51 -23.20
C SER A 238 -0.58 4.18 -22.56
N LYS A 239 -1.23 3.15 -23.08
CA LYS A 239 -2.43 2.57 -22.46
C LYS A 239 -2.12 1.86 -21.14
N ARG A 240 -0.87 1.56 -20.86
CA ARG A 240 -0.42 0.96 -19.59
C ARG A 240 -0.17 1.99 -18.50
N ASN A 241 0.04 3.26 -18.85
CA ASN A 241 0.14 4.34 -17.89
C ASN A 241 -1.26 4.66 -17.33
N GLY A 242 -1.35 4.82 -16.04
CA GLY A 242 -2.58 5.13 -15.32
C GLY A 242 -2.32 5.99 -14.11
N MET A 243 -3.36 6.31 -13.38
CA MET A 243 -3.29 7.13 -12.18
C MET A 243 -3.36 6.23 -10.93
N ASN A 244 -2.45 6.43 -10.01
CA ASN A 244 -2.63 6.17 -8.60
C ASN A 244 -2.98 7.54 -7.99
N LEU A 245 -4.24 7.95 -8.17
CA LEU A 245 -4.71 9.29 -7.78
C LEU A 245 -4.71 9.41 -6.26
N ASP A 246 -4.14 10.49 -5.73
CA ASP A 246 -4.31 10.81 -4.32
C ASP A 246 -5.30 11.96 -4.12
N ALA A 247 -6.47 11.63 -3.60
CA ALA A 247 -7.54 12.60 -3.37
C ALA A 247 -7.17 13.67 -2.33
N GLY A 248 -6.43 13.29 -1.29
CA GLY A 248 -6.02 14.21 -0.23
C GLY A 248 -4.92 15.17 -0.69
N HIS A 249 -3.92 14.67 -1.41
CA HIS A 249 -2.88 15.52 -1.98
C HIS A 249 -3.44 16.50 -3.01
N TYR A 250 -4.40 16.04 -3.82
CA TYR A 250 -5.09 16.90 -4.79
C TYR A 250 -5.78 18.10 -4.12
N ILE A 251 -6.48 17.85 -3.01
CA ILE A 251 -7.12 18.91 -2.21
C ILE A 251 -6.07 19.82 -1.55
N ALA A 252 -5.00 19.22 -0.98
CA ALA A 252 -3.93 19.99 -0.36
C ALA A 252 -3.09 20.81 -1.36
N ALA A 253 -3.10 20.44 -2.65
CA ALA A 253 -2.54 21.24 -3.73
C ALA A 253 -3.37 22.52 -4.02
N GLY A 254 -4.62 22.58 -3.53
CA GLY A 254 -5.52 23.72 -3.74
C GLY A 254 -6.50 23.54 -4.89
N ASN A 255 -6.58 22.34 -5.46
CA ASN A 255 -7.53 22.06 -6.53
C ASN A 255 -8.96 21.89 -6.00
N THR A 256 -9.95 22.29 -6.78
CA THR A 256 -11.38 22.25 -6.42
C THR A 256 -12.22 21.37 -7.32
N ASP A 257 -11.61 20.76 -8.32
CA ASP A 257 -12.26 20.04 -9.42
C ASP A 257 -11.98 18.52 -9.40
N LEU A 258 -11.76 17.98 -8.21
CA LEU A 258 -11.44 16.54 -8.00
C LEU A 258 -12.51 15.61 -8.60
N ILE A 259 -13.79 15.96 -8.44
CA ILE A 259 -14.90 15.16 -8.98
C ILE A 259 -14.82 15.12 -10.51
N GLN A 260 -14.61 16.24 -11.15
CA GLN A 260 -14.47 16.36 -12.61
C GLN A 260 -13.23 15.59 -13.12
N LEU A 261 -12.11 15.67 -12.39
CA LEU A 261 -10.91 14.90 -12.70
C LEU A 261 -11.19 13.38 -12.71
N ILE A 262 -11.90 12.89 -11.68
CA ILE A 262 -12.25 11.47 -11.58
C ILE A 262 -13.21 11.07 -12.69
N GLU A 263 -14.26 11.86 -12.97
CA GLU A 263 -15.21 11.62 -14.06
C GLU A 263 -14.53 11.55 -15.43
N LYS A 264 -13.61 12.47 -15.70
CA LYS A 264 -12.80 12.48 -16.94
C LYS A 264 -11.94 11.23 -17.06
N ASN A 265 -11.31 10.80 -15.97
CA ASN A 265 -10.21 9.82 -16.00
C ASN A 265 -10.55 8.46 -15.37
N HIS A 266 -11.81 8.18 -14.96
CA HIS A 266 -12.18 6.98 -14.20
C HIS A 266 -11.72 5.65 -14.84
N LYS A 267 -11.57 5.57 -16.17
CA LYS A 267 -11.05 4.40 -16.89
C LYS A 267 -9.53 4.26 -16.83
N ARG A 268 -8.85 5.30 -16.39
CA ARG A 268 -7.38 5.35 -16.30
C ARG A 268 -6.91 5.41 -14.84
N ILE A 269 -7.80 5.57 -13.88
CA ILE A 269 -7.51 5.42 -12.46
C ILE A 269 -7.39 3.92 -12.16
N LEU A 270 -6.21 3.51 -11.70
CA LEU A 270 -5.90 2.13 -11.31
C LEU A 270 -6.20 1.87 -9.83
N SER A 271 -5.91 2.85 -8.99
CA SER A 271 -6.23 2.92 -7.57
C SER A 271 -6.33 4.39 -7.14
N MET A 272 -7.07 4.66 -6.07
CA MET A 272 -7.23 6.01 -5.54
C MET A 272 -6.89 6.00 -4.05
N HIS A 273 -5.86 6.73 -3.66
CA HIS A 273 -5.56 6.97 -2.26
C HIS A 273 -6.58 7.93 -1.66
N THR A 274 -7.05 7.56 -0.49
CA THR A 274 -7.95 8.35 0.33
C THR A 274 -7.27 8.65 1.65
N LYS A 275 -7.06 9.94 1.90
CA LYS A 275 -6.59 10.49 3.17
C LYS A 275 -7.30 11.82 3.39
N ASP A 276 -7.45 12.22 4.63
CA ASP A 276 -8.12 13.48 4.94
C ASP A 276 -7.08 14.58 5.13
N ARG A 277 -7.11 15.55 4.24
CA ARG A 277 -6.18 16.67 4.22
C ARG A 277 -6.90 18.01 4.19
N GLN A 278 -6.23 19.03 4.70
CA GLN A 278 -6.70 20.40 4.61
C GLN A 278 -6.26 21.06 3.29
N THR A 279 -7.09 21.97 2.81
CA THR A 279 -6.73 22.89 1.73
C THR A 279 -5.57 23.80 2.11
N PRO A 280 -4.90 24.48 1.16
CA PRO A 280 -3.86 25.47 1.47
C PRO A 280 -4.33 26.58 2.42
N ALA A 281 -5.60 27.00 2.30
CA ALA A 281 -6.17 28.02 3.19
C ALA A 281 -6.23 27.55 4.65
N ASN A 282 -6.35 26.25 4.90
CA ASN A 282 -6.47 25.64 6.21
C ASN A 282 -5.16 24.98 6.70
N GLY A 283 -4.03 25.14 5.97
CA GLY A 283 -2.70 24.75 6.41
C GLY A 283 -2.19 23.40 5.88
N LYS A 284 -2.90 22.74 4.96
CA LYS A 284 -2.48 21.50 4.26
C LYS A 284 -2.22 20.30 5.19
N GLY A 285 -2.71 20.31 6.41
CA GLY A 285 -2.44 19.24 7.39
C GLY A 285 -3.04 17.89 6.99
N ASN A 286 -2.37 16.80 7.38
CA ASN A 286 -2.97 15.47 7.41
C ASN A 286 -3.76 15.32 8.71
N LEU A 287 -5.04 14.99 8.62
CA LEU A 287 -5.95 14.95 9.77
C LEU A 287 -6.63 13.58 9.91
N VAL A 288 -7.13 13.33 11.10
CA VAL A 288 -8.06 12.22 11.34
C VAL A 288 -9.27 12.38 10.42
N TRP A 289 -9.72 11.30 9.82
CA TRP A 289 -10.78 11.32 8.82
C TRP A 289 -12.08 11.93 9.34
N GLY A 290 -12.65 12.82 8.56
CA GLY A 290 -13.81 13.64 8.90
C GLY A 290 -13.49 14.99 9.53
N SER A 291 -12.19 15.33 9.68
CA SER A 291 -11.75 16.60 10.27
C SER A 291 -11.06 17.53 9.26
N GLY A 292 -10.81 17.05 8.03
CA GLY A 292 -10.19 17.80 6.95
C GLY A 292 -11.17 18.26 5.88
N ASP A 293 -10.63 18.63 4.73
CA ASP A 293 -11.38 19.19 3.60
C ASP A 293 -11.54 18.17 2.44
N THR A 294 -10.95 16.97 2.53
CA THR A 294 -11.09 15.94 1.50
C THR A 294 -12.52 15.38 1.50
N PRO A 295 -13.26 15.43 0.39
CA PRO A 295 -14.68 15.03 0.39
C PRO A 295 -14.86 13.50 0.32
N ILE A 296 -14.22 12.76 1.25
CA ILE A 296 -14.15 11.29 1.24
C ILE A 296 -15.54 10.63 1.13
N PRO A 297 -16.58 11.03 1.91
CA PRO A 297 -17.90 10.44 1.77
C PRO A 297 -18.48 10.62 0.36
N GLN A 298 -18.34 11.80 -0.23
CA GLN A 298 -18.82 12.10 -1.58
C GLN A 298 -18.10 11.25 -2.64
N LEU A 299 -16.78 11.06 -2.51
CA LEU A 299 -15.98 10.20 -3.40
C LEU A 299 -16.45 8.74 -3.31
N LEU A 300 -16.63 8.22 -2.12
CA LEU A 300 -17.11 6.84 -1.90
C LEU A 300 -18.51 6.63 -2.47
N GLN A 301 -19.44 7.55 -2.24
CA GLN A 301 -20.79 7.50 -2.82
C GLN A 301 -20.78 7.60 -4.35
N MET A 302 -19.90 8.44 -4.93
CA MET A 302 -19.68 8.51 -6.37
C MET A 302 -19.17 7.18 -6.94
N MET A 303 -18.20 6.54 -6.27
CA MET A 303 -17.69 5.22 -6.66
C MET A 303 -18.80 4.17 -6.62
N LYS A 304 -19.62 4.14 -5.57
CA LYS A 304 -20.80 3.26 -5.43
C LYS A 304 -21.80 3.48 -6.56
N LYS A 305 -22.21 4.72 -6.78
CA LYS A 305 -23.22 5.10 -7.79
C LYS A 305 -22.75 4.73 -9.20
N ASN A 306 -21.52 5.05 -9.55
CA ASN A 306 -20.96 4.84 -10.88
C ASN A 306 -20.36 3.44 -11.08
N LYS A 307 -20.34 2.61 -10.03
CA LYS A 307 -19.77 1.25 -10.02
C LYS A 307 -18.31 1.23 -10.48
N TYR A 308 -17.52 2.22 -10.05
CA TYR A 308 -16.10 2.27 -10.38
C TYR A 308 -15.37 1.06 -9.81
N LYS A 309 -14.35 0.58 -10.54
CA LYS A 309 -13.67 -0.70 -10.23
C LYS A 309 -12.33 -0.53 -9.52
N PHE A 310 -11.77 0.68 -9.55
CA PHE A 310 -10.55 0.94 -8.81
C PHE A 310 -10.84 1.00 -7.29
N PRO A 311 -9.91 0.54 -6.44
CA PRO A 311 -10.10 0.58 -5.00
C PRO A 311 -9.98 2.00 -4.44
N ALA A 312 -10.73 2.27 -3.36
CA ALA A 312 -10.49 3.38 -2.46
C ALA A 312 -9.46 2.92 -1.41
N THR A 313 -8.23 3.39 -1.54
CA THR A 313 -7.08 2.93 -0.76
C THR A 313 -6.88 3.83 0.45
N ILE A 314 -7.08 3.31 1.65
CA ILE A 314 -6.74 4.02 2.89
C ILE A 314 -5.23 4.25 2.93
N GLU A 315 -4.81 5.50 3.11
CA GLU A 315 -3.44 5.85 3.44
C GLU A 315 -3.40 6.65 4.74
N LEU A 316 -2.78 6.06 5.77
CA LEU A 316 -2.62 6.66 7.07
C LEU A 316 -1.38 7.54 7.11
N GLU A 317 -1.56 8.86 7.01
CA GLU A 317 -0.45 9.81 7.06
C GLU A 317 -0.55 10.84 8.20
N TYR A 318 -1.69 10.95 8.87
CA TYR A 318 -1.74 11.78 10.06
C TYR A 318 -0.97 11.16 11.23
N ARG A 319 -0.52 12.00 12.16
CA ARG A 319 0.13 11.52 13.39
C ARG A 319 -0.84 10.62 14.16
N VAL A 320 -0.41 9.39 14.40
CA VAL A 320 -1.16 8.46 15.26
C VAL A 320 -1.29 9.07 16.65
N PRO A 321 -2.52 9.22 17.19
CA PRO A 321 -2.73 9.77 18.52
C PRO A 321 -2.04 8.96 19.62
N ASP A 322 -1.63 9.63 20.69
CA ASP A 322 -1.01 8.96 21.82
C ASP A 322 -1.96 7.91 22.42
N GLY A 323 -1.46 6.72 22.69
CA GLY A 323 -2.25 5.57 23.16
C GLY A 323 -3.01 4.81 22.06
N SER A 324 -2.89 5.20 20.79
CA SER A 324 -3.42 4.47 19.65
C SER A 324 -2.30 3.78 18.84
N THR A 325 -2.68 2.95 17.88
CA THR A 325 -1.77 2.27 16.95
C THR A 325 -2.20 2.51 15.51
N PRO A 326 -1.29 2.36 14.52
CA PRO A 326 -1.68 2.41 13.12
C PRO A 326 -2.82 1.47 12.75
N VAL A 327 -2.86 0.27 13.35
CA VAL A 327 -3.94 -0.70 13.14
C VAL A 327 -5.28 -0.14 13.62
N GLN A 328 -5.33 0.40 14.82
CA GLN A 328 -6.55 1.02 15.37
C GLN A 328 -7.02 2.22 14.54
N GLU A 329 -6.07 3.03 14.05
CA GLU A 329 -6.44 4.18 13.22
C GLU A 329 -6.96 3.75 11.84
N VAL A 330 -6.36 2.74 11.20
CA VAL A 330 -6.88 2.17 9.96
C VAL A 330 -8.26 1.52 10.18
N GLN A 331 -8.51 0.86 11.32
CA GLN A 331 -9.84 0.36 11.69
C GLN A 331 -10.88 1.48 11.75
N LYS A 332 -10.54 2.65 12.31
CA LYS A 332 -11.41 3.84 12.32
C LYS A 332 -11.70 4.34 10.90
N CYS A 333 -10.70 4.33 10.01
CA CYS A 333 -10.90 4.69 8.60
C CYS A 333 -11.82 3.69 7.89
N VAL A 334 -11.70 2.39 8.16
CA VAL A 334 -12.62 1.37 7.61
C VAL A 334 -14.05 1.59 8.10
N GLU A 335 -14.22 1.90 9.39
CA GLU A 335 -15.54 2.19 9.94
C GLU A 335 -16.13 3.49 9.36
N PHE A 336 -15.30 4.50 9.13
CA PHE A 336 -15.70 5.72 8.41
C PHE A 336 -16.22 5.38 7.00
N CYS A 337 -15.50 4.52 6.25
CA CYS A 337 -15.95 4.06 4.94
C CYS A 337 -17.28 3.31 5.03
N ARG A 338 -17.49 2.45 6.04
CA ARG A 338 -18.76 1.73 6.25
C ARG A 338 -19.92 2.69 6.42
N LYS A 339 -19.76 3.69 7.28
CA LYS A 339 -20.77 4.74 7.51
C LYS A 339 -21.04 5.55 6.24
N ALA A 340 -19.99 5.94 5.54
CA ALA A 340 -20.12 6.71 4.30
C ALA A 340 -20.80 5.94 3.17
N LEU A 341 -20.70 4.59 3.15
CA LEU A 341 -21.27 3.72 2.13
C LEU A 341 -22.59 3.05 2.53
N ALA A 342 -23.01 3.24 3.77
CA ALA A 342 -24.34 2.75 4.20
C ALA A 342 -25.47 3.43 3.41
#